data_a54446b3f6f784e7848a27240adc0dd7
#
_entry.id   a54446b3f6f784e7848a27240adc0dd7
#
_cell.length_a   1.000
_cell.length_b   1.000
_cell.length_c   1.000
_cell.angle_alpha   90.00
_cell.angle_beta   90.00
_cell.angle_gamma   90.00
#
_symmetry.space_group_name_H-M   'P 1'
#
loop_
_entity.id
_entity.type
_entity.pdbx_description
1 polymer ?
#
loop_
_entity_poly.entity_id
_entity_poly.type
_entity_poly.pdbx_seq_one_letter_code
_entity_poly.pdbx_strand_id
1 'polypeptide(L)'
;MNLVRARVLVLALVLLLAACGDTRPVSRDVQGADTFEDDLRTARTLTESFWAEFFDQQGMTYRPIAAFIPYSGSSGPSCGGEPSVPNNAFYCPEGHYIAFDRSWMESLWNDMGDGSVYVIIPHEFGHAVQAQLRTGFELNVQAELQADCYAGGTLSALVRSGSLQAQPGDEDELLTSLEAAGDPTDDWLNPAAHGTAEQRQSAFADGYEGGVGGC
;
A
#
# COMPACT_ATOMS: atom_id res chain seq x y z
N MET A 1 21.11 -78.97 -42.21
CA MET A 1 20.56 -77.61 -42.45
C MET A 1 19.44 -77.36 -41.44
N ASN A 2 19.76 -77.00 -40.24
CA ASN A 2 18.77 -76.68 -39.18
C ASN A 2 19.24 -75.44 -38.43
N LEU A 3 18.54 -74.35 -38.64
CA LEU A 3 18.78 -73.07 -37.97
C LEU A 3 18.15 -73.13 -36.57
N VAL A 4 18.97 -73.07 -35.52
CA VAL A 4 18.55 -72.88 -34.13
C VAL A 4 18.34 -71.41 -33.91
N ARG A 5 17.06 -71.03 -33.65
CA ARG A 5 16.70 -69.66 -33.24
C ARG A 5 16.95 -69.51 -31.75
N ALA A 6 17.93 -68.71 -31.38
CA ALA A 6 18.15 -68.24 -30.01
C ALA A 6 17.11 -67.15 -29.66
N ARG A 7 16.31 -67.42 -28.65
CA ARG A 7 15.44 -66.41 -28.04
C ARG A 7 16.22 -65.67 -26.95
N VAL A 8 16.50 -64.39 -27.20
CA VAL A 8 17.05 -63.51 -26.15
C VAL A 8 15.87 -62.99 -25.32
N LEU A 9 15.86 -63.36 -24.04
CA LEU A 9 14.97 -62.82 -23.05
C LEU A 9 15.56 -61.46 -22.57
N VAL A 10 14.92 -60.38 -22.91
CA VAL A 10 15.24 -59.06 -22.35
C VAL A 10 14.44 -58.91 -21.06
N LEU A 11 15.13 -59.01 -19.91
CA LEU A 11 14.56 -58.62 -18.60
C LEU A 11 14.54 -57.12 -18.52
N ALA A 12 13.38 -56.49 -18.63
CA ALA A 12 13.18 -55.09 -18.33
C ALA A 12 13.11 -54.88 -16.81
N LEU A 13 14.19 -54.38 -16.23
CA LEU A 13 14.23 -53.96 -14.81
C LEU A 13 13.54 -52.58 -14.69
N VAL A 14 12.30 -52.59 -14.20
CA VAL A 14 11.57 -51.35 -13.88
C VAL A 14 12.09 -50.82 -12.55
N LEU A 15 12.96 -49.82 -12.59
CA LEU A 15 13.34 -49.03 -11.42
C LEU A 15 12.21 -48.07 -11.07
N LEU A 16 11.44 -48.40 -10.03
CA LEU A 16 10.53 -47.50 -9.36
C LEU A 16 11.35 -46.46 -8.59
N LEU A 17 11.54 -45.30 -9.16
CA LEU A 17 11.99 -44.13 -8.44
C LEU A 17 10.84 -43.61 -7.58
N ALA A 18 10.84 -43.96 -6.30
CA ALA A 18 10.04 -43.29 -5.30
C ALA A 18 10.55 -41.86 -5.14
N ALA A 19 9.88 -40.91 -5.78
CA ALA A 19 10.06 -39.49 -5.50
C ALA A 19 9.48 -39.22 -4.12
N CYS A 20 10.31 -39.30 -3.08
CA CYS A 20 10.00 -38.68 -1.80
C CYS A 20 9.92 -37.16 -2.06
N GLY A 21 8.70 -36.66 -2.13
CA GLY A 21 8.46 -35.23 -2.08
C GLY A 21 8.96 -34.69 -0.74
N ASP A 22 10.12 -34.05 -0.79
CA ASP A 22 10.67 -33.29 0.32
C ASP A 22 9.73 -32.09 0.53
N THR A 23 8.73 -32.25 1.38
CA THR A 23 7.98 -31.14 1.95
C THR A 23 8.84 -30.48 3.01
N ARG A 24 9.95 -29.85 2.57
CA ARG A 24 10.61 -28.89 3.44
C ARG A 24 9.62 -27.75 3.62
N PRO A 25 9.34 -27.35 4.89
CA PRO A 25 8.72 -26.07 5.09
C PRO A 25 9.62 -25.05 4.40
N VAL A 26 9.05 -24.21 3.55
CA VAL A 26 9.73 -23.05 3.01
C VAL A 26 10.11 -22.23 4.25
N SER A 27 11.34 -22.42 4.73
CA SER A 27 11.92 -21.47 5.65
C SER A 27 11.92 -20.15 4.88
N ARG A 28 11.09 -19.20 5.29
CA ARG A 28 11.29 -17.81 4.93
C ARG A 28 12.75 -17.54 5.27
N ASP A 29 13.58 -17.38 4.25
CA ASP A 29 14.93 -16.92 4.44
C ASP A 29 14.79 -15.54 5.07
N VAL A 30 15.13 -15.46 6.38
CA VAL A 30 15.20 -14.23 7.15
C VAL A 30 16.48 -13.49 6.72
N GLN A 31 16.59 -13.21 5.42
CA GLN A 31 17.55 -12.26 4.89
C GLN A 31 16.77 -11.03 4.46
N GLY A 32 16.52 -10.13 5.45
CA GLY A 32 15.93 -8.83 5.23
C GLY A 32 14.41 -8.86 5.09
N ALA A 33 13.69 -9.44 6.06
CA ALA A 33 12.30 -9.03 6.29
C ALA A 33 12.37 -7.54 6.63
N ASP A 34 11.74 -6.70 5.78
CA ASP A 34 11.63 -5.29 6.04
C ASP A 34 10.97 -5.10 7.42
N THR A 35 11.44 -4.11 8.15
CA THR A 35 10.84 -3.76 9.44
C THR A 35 9.77 -2.70 9.21
N PHE A 36 8.84 -2.55 10.14
CA PHE A 36 7.89 -1.44 10.12
C PHE A 36 8.56 -0.08 9.84
N GLU A 37 9.73 0.16 10.43
CA GLU A 37 10.51 1.39 10.22
C GLU A 37 11.09 1.49 8.79
N ASP A 38 11.43 0.37 8.19
CA ASP A 38 11.93 0.33 6.81
C ASP A 38 10.80 0.61 5.83
N ASP A 39 9.62 -0.02 6.00
CA ASP A 39 8.44 0.21 5.17
C ASP A 39 7.93 1.64 5.32
N LEU A 40 7.85 2.14 6.54
CA LEU A 40 7.44 3.52 6.80
C LEU A 40 8.36 4.54 6.12
N ARG A 41 9.67 4.32 6.19
CA ARG A 41 10.67 5.16 5.53
C ARG A 41 10.57 5.07 4.02
N THR A 42 10.40 3.87 3.50
CA THR A 42 10.26 3.57 2.07
C THR A 42 9.00 4.20 1.50
N ALA A 43 7.84 3.94 2.11
CA ALA A 43 6.56 4.51 1.70
C ALA A 43 6.62 6.04 1.65
N ARG A 44 7.12 6.68 2.72
CA ARG A 44 7.31 8.13 2.77
C ARG A 44 8.22 8.63 1.64
N THR A 45 9.42 8.06 1.53
CA THR A 45 10.46 8.59 0.64
C THR A 45 10.06 8.43 -0.83
N LEU A 46 9.56 7.26 -1.18
CA LEU A 46 9.17 6.96 -2.56
C LEU A 46 7.94 7.77 -2.97
N THR A 47 6.94 7.91 -2.09
CA THR A 47 5.74 8.71 -2.36
C THR A 47 6.10 10.19 -2.55
N GLU A 48 6.92 10.77 -1.67
CA GLU A 48 7.33 12.17 -1.80
C GLU A 48 8.17 12.41 -3.07
N SER A 49 9.07 11.49 -3.40
CA SER A 49 9.87 11.56 -4.63
C SER A 49 9.02 11.46 -5.89
N PHE A 50 8.03 10.56 -5.91
CA PHE A 50 7.09 10.42 -7.01
C PHE A 50 6.32 11.73 -7.26
N TRP A 51 5.77 12.35 -6.20
CA TRP A 51 5.02 13.59 -6.36
C TRP A 51 5.91 14.76 -6.76
N ALA A 52 7.13 14.84 -6.25
CA ALA A 52 8.09 15.85 -6.69
C ALA A 52 8.39 15.73 -8.18
N GLU A 53 8.61 14.51 -8.69
CA GLU A 53 8.83 14.26 -10.11
C GLU A 53 7.57 14.55 -10.94
N PHE A 54 6.40 14.13 -10.48
CA PHE A 54 5.14 14.40 -11.16
C PHE A 54 4.90 15.91 -11.34
N PHE A 55 5.08 16.71 -10.29
CA PHE A 55 4.94 18.18 -10.36
C PHE A 55 5.94 18.79 -11.34
N ASP A 56 7.19 18.35 -11.32
CA ASP A 56 8.22 18.83 -12.24
C ASP A 56 7.84 18.53 -13.70
N GLN A 57 7.36 17.32 -13.99
CA GLN A 57 6.89 16.93 -15.33
C GLN A 57 5.70 17.77 -15.80
N GLN A 58 4.88 18.29 -14.89
CA GLN A 58 3.78 19.21 -15.20
C GLN A 58 4.20 20.68 -15.22
N GLY A 59 5.48 20.98 -15.03
CA GLY A 59 5.99 22.35 -14.95
C GLY A 59 5.55 23.10 -13.68
N MET A 60 5.19 22.36 -12.64
CA MET A 60 4.77 22.88 -11.34
C MET A 60 5.87 22.72 -10.30
N THR A 61 5.82 23.52 -9.24
CA THR A 61 6.76 23.40 -8.12
C THR A 61 6.12 22.60 -6.99
N TYR A 62 6.72 21.45 -6.66
CA TYR A 62 6.34 20.67 -5.50
C TYR A 62 6.90 21.29 -4.22
N ARG A 63 6.10 21.36 -3.18
CA ARG A 63 6.52 21.72 -1.84
C ARG A 63 6.56 20.45 -0.97
N PRO A 64 7.74 19.99 -0.54
CA PRO A 64 7.85 18.85 0.37
C PRO A 64 7.11 19.11 1.68
N ILE A 65 6.60 18.04 2.32
CA ILE A 65 6.00 18.18 3.65
C ILE A 65 7.05 18.71 4.64
N ALA A 66 6.62 19.61 5.51
CA ALA A 66 7.52 20.26 6.48
C ALA A 66 7.97 19.29 7.59
N ALA A 67 7.14 18.33 7.96
CA ALA A 67 7.43 17.33 8.97
C ALA A 67 6.63 16.04 8.78
N PHE A 68 7.20 14.94 9.28
CA PHE A 68 6.57 13.64 9.37
C PHE A 68 6.64 13.20 10.84
N ILE A 69 5.51 13.26 11.56
CA ILE A 69 5.48 13.34 13.02
C ILE A 69 4.81 12.09 13.60
N PRO A 70 5.59 11.12 14.12
CA PRO A 70 5.01 10.05 14.92
C PRO A 70 4.52 10.59 16.27
N TYR A 71 3.37 10.11 16.74
CA TYR A 71 2.86 10.39 18.06
C TYR A 71 2.32 9.12 18.72
N SER A 72 1.85 9.21 19.95
CA SER A 72 1.21 8.10 20.67
C SER A 72 -0.09 8.57 21.30
N GLY A 73 -1.19 7.89 20.99
CA GLY A 73 -2.51 8.20 21.50
C GLY A 73 -2.94 9.64 21.19
N SER A 74 -3.20 10.46 22.20
CA SER A 74 -3.59 11.88 22.05
C SER A 74 -2.43 12.85 22.25
N SER A 75 -1.17 12.40 22.19
CA SER A 75 0.01 13.26 22.40
C SER A 75 0.55 13.93 21.13
N GLY A 76 -0.15 13.79 20.02
CA GLY A 76 0.26 14.34 18.73
C GLY A 76 0.06 15.85 18.62
N PRO A 77 0.50 16.44 17.49
CA PRO A 77 0.33 17.85 17.23
C PRO A 77 -1.14 18.20 16.96
N SER A 78 -1.56 19.39 17.32
CA SER A 78 -2.89 19.91 16.95
C SER A 78 -2.89 20.44 15.52
N CYS A 79 -3.99 20.26 14.80
CA CYS A 79 -4.22 20.82 13.47
C CYS A 79 -5.50 21.66 13.46
N GLY A 80 -5.41 22.91 13.00
CA GLY A 80 -6.57 23.82 13.00
C GLY A 80 -7.15 24.10 14.39
N GLY A 81 -6.37 23.88 15.44
CA GLY A 81 -6.83 23.97 16.84
C GLY A 81 -7.44 22.68 17.39
N GLU A 82 -7.69 21.68 16.53
CA GLU A 82 -8.19 20.37 16.96
C GLU A 82 -7.03 19.48 17.43
N PRO A 83 -7.17 18.78 18.56
CA PRO A 83 -6.14 17.88 19.06
C PRO A 83 -6.07 16.61 18.21
N SER A 84 -4.89 15.97 18.17
CA SER A 84 -4.74 14.62 17.61
C SER A 84 -5.60 13.61 18.36
N VAL A 85 -6.11 12.64 17.62
CA VAL A 85 -6.86 11.51 18.20
C VAL A 85 -6.02 10.23 18.11
N PRO A 86 -6.22 9.27 19.05
CA PRO A 86 -5.61 7.96 18.95
C PRO A 86 -6.05 7.21 17.70
N ASN A 87 -5.21 6.27 17.25
CA ASN A 87 -5.49 5.36 16.12
C ASN A 87 -5.80 6.12 14.83
N ASN A 88 -4.98 7.11 14.49
CA ASN A 88 -5.18 7.96 13.35
C ASN A 88 -3.87 8.35 12.66
N ALA A 89 -3.96 8.64 11.38
CA ALA A 89 -2.98 9.39 10.61
C ALA A 89 -3.69 10.57 9.95
N PHE A 90 -3.00 11.67 9.72
CA PHE A 90 -3.61 12.83 9.07
C PHE A 90 -2.56 13.77 8.48
N TYR A 91 -2.92 14.39 7.36
CA TYR A 91 -2.22 15.56 6.84
C TYR A 91 -2.79 16.83 7.45
N CYS A 92 -1.94 17.74 7.90
CA CYS A 92 -2.33 19.05 8.39
C CYS A 92 -1.94 20.17 7.43
N PRO A 93 -2.90 20.88 6.80
CA PRO A 93 -2.60 21.93 5.82
C PRO A 93 -1.95 23.16 6.42
N GLU A 94 -2.29 23.55 7.67
CA GLU A 94 -1.71 24.72 8.32
C GLU A 94 -0.21 24.62 8.53
N GLY A 95 0.26 23.46 8.99
CA GLY A 95 1.68 23.19 9.20
C GLY A 95 2.35 22.48 8.02
N HIS A 96 1.59 22.05 7.02
CA HIS A 96 2.04 21.23 5.90
C HIS A 96 2.83 20.00 6.36
N TYR A 97 2.27 19.23 7.25
CA TYR A 97 2.90 18.04 7.82
C TYR A 97 1.95 16.86 7.81
N ILE A 98 2.52 15.66 7.87
CA ILE A 98 1.78 14.42 8.13
C ILE A 98 2.11 13.98 9.55
N ALA A 99 1.09 13.59 10.32
CA ALA A 99 1.24 13.01 11.63
C ALA A 99 0.47 11.68 11.73
N PHE A 100 0.99 10.74 12.54
CA PHE A 100 0.39 9.42 12.66
C PHE A 100 0.63 8.82 14.05
N ASP A 101 -0.35 8.08 14.57
CA ASP A 101 -0.18 7.29 15.78
C ASP A 101 0.70 6.06 15.45
N ARG A 102 1.96 6.13 15.87
CA ARG A 102 2.96 5.12 15.57
C ARG A 102 2.57 3.73 16.05
N SER A 103 2.07 3.65 17.27
CA SER A 103 1.74 2.37 17.90
C SER A 103 0.58 1.67 17.19
N TRP A 104 -0.41 2.45 16.77
CA TRP A 104 -1.54 1.97 15.99
C TRP A 104 -1.10 1.52 14.60
N MET A 105 -0.32 2.30 13.89
CA MET A 105 0.16 1.95 12.55
C MET A 105 1.05 0.71 12.57
N GLU A 106 1.92 0.56 13.59
CA GLU A 106 2.73 -0.64 13.78
C GLU A 106 1.85 -1.88 14.10
N SER A 107 0.72 -1.70 14.80
CA SER A 107 -0.26 -2.77 15.03
C SER A 107 -0.92 -3.20 13.72
N LEU A 108 -1.33 -2.24 12.86
CA LEU A 108 -1.88 -2.55 11.54
C LEU A 108 -0.86 -3.33 10.67
N TRP A 109 0.39 -2.89 10.68
CA TRP A 109 1.48 -3.56 9.96
C TRP A 109 1.69 -5.01 10.46
N ASN A 110 1.63 -5.25 11.77
CA ASN A 110 1.74 -6.59 12.33
C ASN A 110 0.54 -7.49 12.01
N ASP A 111 -0.66 -6.92 11.98
CA ASP A 111 -1.91 -7.67 11.86
C ASP A 111 -2.32 -7.90 10.39
N MET A 112 -2.03 -6.95 9.50
CA MET A 112 -2.49 -6.93 8.10
C MET A 112 -1.35 -6.92 7.07
N GLY A 113 -0.09 -6.77 7.50
CA GLY A 113 1.06 -6.68 6.62
C GLY A 113 1.48 -5.25 6.28
N ASP A 114 2.55 -5.13 5.48
CA ASP A 114 3.15 -3.85 5.08
C ASP A 114 2.23 -3.04 4.15
N GLY A 115 1.29 -3.68 3.45
CA GLY A 115 0.27 -3.04 2.65
C GLY A 115 -0.50 -1.94 3.40
N SER A 116 -0.67 -2.06 4.73
CA SER A 116 -1.29 -1.03 5.56
C SER A 116 -0.53 0.30 5.52
N VAL A 117 0.79 0.26 5.54
CA VAL A 117 1.66 1.45 5.46
C VAL A 117 1.62 2.04 4.04
N TYR A 118 1.61 1.17 3.02
CA TYR A 118 1.56 1.57 1.60
C TYR A 118 0.18 2.04 1.15
N VAL A 119 -0.87 1.86 1.94
CA VAL A 119 -2.17 2.53 1.78
C VAL A 119 -2.16 3.88 2.50
N ILE A 120 -1.89 3.89 3.81
CA ILE A 120 -2.09 5.06 4.67
C ILE A 120 -1.14 6.20 4.29
N ILE A 121 0.15 5.94 4.14
CA ILE A 121 1.12 7.02 3.90
C ILE A 121 0.90 7.69 2.53
N PRO A 122 0.75 6.97 1.40
CA PRO A 122 0.41 7.61 0.14
C PRO A 122 -0.94 8.34 0.16
N HIS A 123 -1.94 7.86 0.91
CA HIS A 123 -3.21 8.55 1.10
C HIS A 123 -3.01 9.93 1.77
N GLU A 124 -2.24 10.01 2.86
CA GLU A 124 -1.94 11.29 3.51
C GLU A 124 -1.15 12.24 2.61
N PHE A 125 -0.25 11.73 1.79
CA PHE A 125 0.38 12.52 0.73
C PHE A 125 -0.62 12.98 -0.33
N GLY A 126 -1.66 12.19 -0.61
CA GLY A 126 -2.78 12.58 -1.46
C GLY A 126 -3.44 13.87 -0.97
N HIS A 127 -3.72 13.99 0.32
CA HIS A 127 -4.22 15.22 0.92
C HIS A 127 -3.23 16.39 0.82
N ALA A 128 -1.93 16.12 0.98
CA ALA A 128 -0.91 17.15 0.81
C ALA A 128 -0.83 17.65 -0.64
N VAL A 129 -1.08 16.80 -1.61
CA VAL A 129 -1.17 17.13 -3.04
C VAL A 129 -2.43 17.93 -3.35
N GLN A 130 -3.60 17.51 -2.85
CA GLN A 130 -4.86 18.26 -2.97
C GLN A 130 -4.70 19.70 -2.50
N ALA A 131 -4.06 19.88 -1.34
CA ALA A 131 -3.80 21.21 -0.79
C ALA A 131 -2.90 22.06 -1.69
N GLN A 132 -1.91 21.47 -2.35
CA GLN A 132 -1.01 22.15 -3.28
C GLN A 132 -1.69 22.48 -4.61
N LEU A 133 -2.49 21.58 -5.13
CA LEU A 133 -3.28 21.77 -6.35
C LEU A 133 -4.49 22.69 -6.11
N ARG A 134 -4.81 23.00 -4.85
CA ARG A 134 -5.98 23.78 -4.43
C ARG A 134 -7.29 23.14 -4.91
N THR A 135 -7.35 21.83 -4.88
CA THR A 135 -8.55 21.08 -5.23
C THR A 135 -9.64 21.39 -4.19
N GLY A 136 -10.79 21.85 -4.67
CA GLY A 136 -11.95 22.11 -3.81
C GLY A 136 -12.95 20.96 -3.93
N PHE A 137 -13.50 20.55 -2.80
CA PHE A 137 -14.52 19.50 -2.75
C PHE A 137 -15.78 20.05 -2.08
N GLU A 138 -16.94 19.60 -2.54
CA GLU A 138 -18.22 19.92 -1.90
C GLU A 138 -18.47 19.03 -0.67
N LEU A 139 -17.98 17.79 -0.72
CA LEU A 139 -18.15 16.77 0.32
C LEU A 139 -16.78 16.19 0.73
N ASN A 140 -16.62 15.88 2.01
CA ASN A 140 -15.37 15.30 2.51
C ASN A 140 -15.04 13.98 1.81
N VAL A 141 -16.02 13.11 1.63
CA VAL A 141 -15.85 11.82 0.97
C VAL A 141 -15.21 11.94 -0.43
N GLN A 142 -15.43 13.03 -1.17
CA GLN A 142 -14.79 13.26 -2.47
C GLN A 142 -13.27 13.47 -2.32
N ALA A 143 -12.86 14.18 -1.27
CA ALA A 143 -11.44 14.37 -0.96
C ALA A 143 -10.79 13.04 -0.56
N GLU A 144 -11.48 12.26 0.27
CA GLU A 144 -10.99 10.97 0.75
C GLU A 144 -10.81 9.96 -0.40
N LEU A 145 -11.85 9.79 -1.23
CA LEU A 145 -11.76 8.88 -2.38
C LEU A 145 -10.73 9.33 -3.42
N GLN A 146 -10.53 10.64 -3.62
CA GLN A 146 -9.43 11.10 -4.47
C GLN A 146 -8.07 10.83 -3.83
N ALA A 147 -7.93 10.93 -2.51
CA ALA A 147 -6.69 10.59 -1.82
C ALA A 147 -6.37 9.09 -1.95
N ASP A 148 -7.38 8.20 -1.87
CA ASP A 148 -7.22 6.78 -2.16
C ASP A 148 -6.82 6.52 -3.62
N CYS A 149 -7.43 7.21 -4.58
CA CYS A 149 -7.07 7.15 -5.99
C CYS A 149 -5.59 7.58 -6.20
N TYR A 150 -5.16 8.67 -5.60
CA TYR A 150 -3.77 9.11 -5.63
C TYR A 150 -2.82 8.08 -4.99
N ALA A 151 -3.22 7.44 -3.90
CA ALA A 151 -2.43 6.37 -3.28
C ALA A 151 -2.25 5.19 -4.24
N GLY A 152 -3.32 4.70 -4.85
CA GLY A 152 -3.29 3.63 -5.84
C GLY A 152 -2.42 3.96 -7.05
N GLY A 153 -2.60 5.16 -7.61
CA GLY A 153 -1.84 5.62 -8.77
C GLY A 153 -0.34 5.79 -8.48
N THR A 154 -0.01 6.28 -7.29
CA THR A 154 1.37 6.39 -6.80
C THR A 154 2.00 5.00 -6.66
N LEU A 155 1.33 4.08 -5.98
CA LEU A 155 1.83 2.72 -5.77
C LEU A 155 2.07 2.00 -7.10
N SER A 156 1.12 2.09 -8.03
CA SER A 156 1.24 1.53 -9.38
C SER A 156 2.46 2.08 -10.13
N ALA A 157 2.71 3.38 -10.06
CA ALA A 157 3.86 4.00 -10.70
C ALA A 157 5.19 3.50 -10.09
N LEU A 158 5.26 3.37 -8.77
CA LEU A 158 6.43 2.87 -8.06
C LEU A 158 6.74 1.40 -8.41
N VAL A 159 5.70 0.56 -8.49
CA VAL A 159 5.85 -0.84 -8.89
C VAL A 159 6.28 -0.94 -10.36
N ARG A 160 5.63 -0.22 -11.26
CA ARG A 160 5.96 -0.24 -12.70
C ARG A 160 7.37 0.29 -13.01
N SER A 161 7.85 1.25 -12.24
CA SER A 161 9.23 1.76 -12.38
C SER A 161 10.28 0.82 -11.78
N GLY A 162 9.87 -0.19 -10.99
CA GLY A 162 10.76 -1.06 -10.24
C GLY A 162 11.37 -0.40 -9.00
N SER A 163 10.87 0.77 -8.60
CA SER A 163 11.27 1.45 -7.36
C SER A 163 10.74 0.76 -6.11
N LEU A 164 9.61 0.08 -6.25
CA LEU A 164 9.02 -0.80 -5.25
C LEU A 164 8.79 -2.17 -5.89
N GLN A 165 8.97 -3.25 -5.11
CA GLN A 165 8.75 -4.61 -5.58
C GLN A 165 7.51 -5.18 -4.91
N ALA A 166 6.49 -5.50 -5.71
CA ALA A 166 5.32 -6.20 -5.22
C ALA A 166 5.66 -7.66 -4.88
N GLN A 167 5.10 -8.14 -3.78
CA GLN A 167 5.25 -9.50 -3.28
C GLN A 167 3.91 -10.27 -3.35
N PRO A 168 3.94 -11.60 -3.36
CA PRO A 168 2.71 -12.37 -3.27
C PRO A 168 1.99 -12.12 -1.93
N GLY A 169 0.77 -11.64 -1.98
CA GLY A 169 -0.06 -11.30 -0.81
C GLY A 169 -0.34 -9.82 -0.66
N ASP A 170 0.49 -8.94 -1.24
CA ASP A 170 0.34 -7.48 -1.11
C ASP A 170 -1.04 -6.99 -1.53
N GLU A 171 -1.63 -7.58 -2.58
CA GLU A 171 -2.98 -7.20 -3.03
C GLU A 171 -4.03 -7.44 -1.93
N ASP A 172 -3.97 -8.60 -1.27
CA ASP A 172 -4.90 -8.94 -0.18
C ASP A 172 -4.69 -8.00 1.02
N GLU A 173 -3.44 -7.62 1.31
CA GLU A 173 -3.09 -6.69 2.40
C GLU A 173 -3.60 -5.27 2.13
N LEU A 174 -3.43 -4.77 0.90
CA LEU A 174 -3.93 -3.46 0.48
C LEU A 174 -5.47 -3.41 0.57
N LEU A 175 -6.16 -4.43 0.04
CA LEU A 175 -7.62 -4.50 0.07
C LEU A 175 -8.17 -4.61 1.50
N THR A 176 -7.52 -5.41 2.35
CA THR A 176 -7.89 -5.56 3.77
C THR A 176 -7.70 -4.25 4.53
N SER A 177 -6.62 -3.51 4.24
CA SER A 177 -6.35 -2.22 4.86
C SER A 177 -7.40 -1.16 4.47
N LEU A 178 -7.80 -1.12 3.21
CA LEU A 178 -8.87 -0.23 2.72
C LEU A 178 -10.23 -0.62 3.29
N GLU A 179 -10.51 -1.92 3.44
CA GLU A 179 -11.73 -2.41 4.09
C GLU A 179 -11.81 -1.97 5.55
N ALA A 180 -10.72 -2.14 6.31
CA ALA A 180 -10.64 -1.76 7.71
C ALA A 180 -10.78 -0.24 7.94
N ALA A 181 -10.42 0.57 6.94
CA ALA A 181 -10.53 2.02 6.98
C ALA A 181 -11.87 2.56 6.44
N GLY A 182 -12.76 1.68 5.95
CA GLY A 182 -14.04 2.08 5.39
C GLY A 182 -15.10 2.42 6.43
N ASP A 183 -15.95 3.38 6.11
CA ASP A 183 -17.11 3.73 6.93
C ASP A 183 -18.15 2.60 6.93
N PRO A 184 -18.87 2.40 8.05
CA PRO A 184 -19.89 1.35 8.14
C PRO A 184 -21.16 1.69 7.34
N THR A 185 -21.32 2.93 6.90
CA THR A 185 -22.51 3.41 6.18
C THR A 185 -22.12 4.39 5.07
N ASP A 186 -22.93 4.42 4.03
CA ASP A 186 -22.81 5.35 2.91
C ASP A 186 -23.52 6.70 3.23
N ASP A 187 -22.99 7.44 4.20
CA ASP A 187 -23.51 8.77 4.58
C ASP A 187 -22.62 9.88 4.01
N TRP A 188 -22.79 10.16 2.75
CA TRP A 188 -22.01 11.15 2.01
C TRP A 188 -22.11 12.58 2.55
N LEU A 189 -23.19 12.91 3.26
CA LEU A 189 -23.39 14.23 3.83
C LEU A 189 -22.70 14.41 5.20
N ASN A 190 -22.20 13.35 5.78
CA ASN A 190 -21.40 13.41 6.99
C ASN A 190 -20.06 14.13 6.69
N PRO A 191 -19.78 15.26 7.38
CA PRO A 191 -18.52 15.99 7.16
C PRO A 191 -17.26 15.20 7.55
N ALA A 192 -17.41 14.07 8.24
CA ALA A 192 -16.34 13.15 8.58
C ALA A 192 -16.40 11.84 7.78
N ALA A 193 -17.19 11.77 6.69
CA ALA A 193 -17.27 10.57 5.87
C ALA A 193 -15.96 10.34 5.11
N HIS A 194 -15.45 9.08 5.17
CA HIS A 194 -14.28 8.64 4.42
C HIS A 194 -14.67 7.79 3.21
N GLY A 195 -15.92 7.32 3.14
CA GLY A 195 -16.41 6.36 2.17
C GLY A 195 -16.43 4.93 2.72
N THR A 196 -17.33 4.13 2.15
CA THR A 196 -17.41 2.70 2.52
C THR A 196 -16.18 1.93 2.03
N ALA A 197 -15.94 0.76 2.58
CA ALA A 197 -14.86 -0.14 2.13
C ALA A 197 -14.84 -0.32 0.60
N GLU A 198 -15.99 -0.60 0.01
CA GLU A 198 -16.13 -0.79 -1.44
C GLU A 198 -15.77 0.47 -2.24
N GLN A 199 -16.18 1.65 -1.77
CA GLN A 199 -15.86 2.92 -2.42
C GLN A 199 -14.37 3.22 -2.37
N ARG A 200 -13.73 3.03 -1.22
CA ARG A 200 -12.30 3.24 -1.02
C ARG A 200 -11.46 2.26 -1.86
N GLN A 201 -11.80 0.97 -1.84
CA GLN A 201 -11.15 -0.04 -2.67
C GLN A 201 -11.31 0.28 -4.17
N SER A 202 -12.50 0.69 -4.61
CA SER A 202 -12.74 1.09 -6.00
C SER A 202 -11.91 2.31 -6.40
N ALA A 203 -11.88 3.34 -5.57
CA ALA A 203 -11.10 4.55 -5.84
C ALA A 203 -9.60 4.26 -5.92
N PHE A 204 -9.08 3.44 -5.02
CA PHE A 204 -7.69 2.99 -5.05
C PHE A 204 -7.37 2.19 -6.32
N ALA A 205 -8.26 1.25 -6.70
CA ALA A 205 -8.10 0.45 -7.92
C ALA A 205 -8.13 1.32 -9.18
N ASP A 206 -9.03 2.31 -9.27
CA ASP A 206 -9.09 3.26 -10.38
C ASP A 206 -7.77 4.01 -10.54
N GLY A 207 -7.17 4.44 -9.44
CA GLY A 207 -5.84 5.06 -9.43
C GLY A 207 -4.74 4.10 -9.84
N TYR A 208 -4.77 2.88 -9.32
CA TYR A 208 -3.77 1.85 -9.62
C TYR A 208 -3.76 1.47 -11.10
N GLU A 209 -4.93 1.40 -11.74
CA GLU A 209 -5.09 1.09 -13.15
C GLU A 209 -4.82 2.30 -14.05
N GLY A 210 -5.41 3.45 -13.73
CA GLY A 210 -5.43 4.65 -14.56
C GLY A 210 -4.28 5.63 -14.30
N GLY A 211 -3.57 5.49 -13.18
CA GLY A 211 -2.55 6.44 -12.71
C GLY A 211 -3.15 7.72 -12.13
N VAL A 212 -2.33 8.53 -11.45
CA VAL A 212 -2.78 9.74 -10.73
C VAL A 212 -3.42 10.81 -11.62
N GLY A 213 -3.18 10.79 -12.93
CA GLY A 213 -3.82 11.71 -13.88
C GLY A 213 -5.29 11.41 -14.13
N GLY A 214 -5.79 10.25 -13.74
CA GLY A 214 -7.20 9.84 -13.84
C GLY A 214 -8.03 10.16 -12.59
N CYS A 215 -7.38 10.55 -11.51
CA CYS A 215 -8.02 10.89 -10.25
C CYS A 215 -8.58 12.32 -10.27
#